data_8eb06b4f0a90cbc13f9bb43ddaebb9b1
#
_entry.id   8eb06b4f0a90cbc13f9bb43ddaebb9b1
#
_cell.length_a   1.000
_cell.length_b   1.000
_cell.length_c   1.000
_cell.angle_alpha   90.00
_cell.angle_beta   90.00
_cell.angle_gamma   90.00
#
_symmetry.space_group_name_H-M   'P 1'
#
loop_
_entity.id
_entity.type
_entity.pdbx_description
1 polymer ?
#
loop_
_entity_poly.entity_id
_entity_poly.type
_entity_poly.pdbx_seq_one_letter_code
_entity_poly.pdbx_strand_id
1 'polypeptide(L)'
;IRASRHDEPAVAAVKGSARMAEVMRRTARQQVPGSPQEFRIFWRDDTLVLDRGELGRLRRNLMSQGRRNRQLPRVASMLLDSLWRQVRSERGRDRGREAFNDDLLSTQRFVDFALAWWPPLEASDVLGWLRDPEFLARVSEGVLSAEDQLLLTKSWAEAAPLSIEDVPLLDELRYALGDVPA
;
A
#
# COMPACT_ATOMS: atom_id res chain seq x y z
N ILE A 1 13.64 -1.92 15.76
CA ILE A 1 12.81 -1.10 16.66
C ILE A 1 12.88 -1.70 18.05
N ARG A 2 13.20 -0.86 19.02
CA ARG A 2 13.34 -1.29 20.40
C ARG A 2 12.13 -0.80 21.20
N ALA A 3 11.33 -1.74 21.72
CA ALA A 3 10.21 -1.44 22.59
C ALA A 3 10.58 -1.78 24.03
N SER A 4 10.19 -0.91 24.96
CA SER A 4 10.51 -1.09 26.39
C SER A 4 9.29 -1.05 27.29
N ARG A 5 8.14 -0.60 26.81
CA ARG A 5 6.91 -0.55 27.60
C ARG A 5 6.03 -1.76 27.36
N HIS A 6 5.27 -2.12 28.38
CA HIS A 6 4.20 -3.11 28.28
C HIS A 6 2.85 -2.42 28.21
N ASP A 7 1.93 -3.01 27.47
CA ASP A 7 0.52 -2.60 27.49
C ASP A 7 -0.16 -3.12 28.77
N GLU A 8 -1.29 -2.50 29.11
CA GLU A 8 -2.16 -3.03 30.15
C GLU A 8 -2.68 -4.43 29.76
N PRO A 9 -2.99 -5.30 30.76
CA PRO A 9 -3.39 -6.68 30.47
C PRO A 9 -4.52 -6.84 29.47
N ALA A 10 -5.55 -5.97 29.50
CA ALA A 10 -6.67 -6.03 28.56
C ALA A 10 -6.23 -5.76 27.12
N VAL A 11 -5.35 -4.78 26.93
CA VAL A 11 -4.78 -4.44 25.61
C VAL A 11 -3.84 -5.54 25.14
N ALA A 12 -2.99 -6.03 26.01
CA ALA A 12 -2.07 -7.14 25.71
C ALA A 12 -2.83 -8.38 25.24
N ALA A 13 -3.97 -8.67 25.84
CA ALA A 13 -4.82 -9.80 25.46
C ALA A 13 -5.37 -9.64 24.04
N VAL A 14 -5.78 -8.43 23.65
CA VAL A 14 -6.25 -8.17 22.29
C VAL A 14 -5.09 -8.32 21.29
N LYS A 15 -3.97 -7.69 21.54
CA LYS A 15 -2.79 -7.74 20.65
C LYS A 15 -2.26 -9.17 20.51
N GLY A 16 -2.32 -9.98 21.55
CA GLY A 16 -1.92 -11.38 21.53
C GLY A 16 -2.94 -12.34 20.96
N SER A 17 -4.12 -11.87 20.61
CA SER A 17 -5.18 -12.70 20.03
C SER A 17 -4.81 -13.16 18.63
N ALA A 18 -5.20 -14.42 18.29
CA ALA A 18 -5.04 -14.97 16.95
C ALA A 18 -5.77 -14.14 15.87
N ARG A 19 -6.84 -13.41 16.25
CA ARG A 19 -7.59 -12.53 15.34
C ARG A 19 -6.72 -11.39 14.81
N MET A 20 -5.70 -10.98 15.53
CA MET A 20 -4.82 -9.90 15.08
C MET A 20 -4.02 -10.27 13.85
N ALA A 21 -3.71 -11.55 13.64
CA ALA A 21 -3.05 -11.98 12.42
C ALA A 21 -3.90 -11.64 11.17
N GLU A 22 -5.22 -11.84 11.26
CA GLU A 22 -6.13 -11.48 10.17
C GLU A 22 -6.20 -9.97 9.96
N VAL A 23 -6.25 -9.19 11.05
CA VAL A 23 -6.22 -7.73 10.96
C VAL A 23 -4.94 -7.25 10.28
N MET A 24 -3.80 -7.82 10.63
CA MET A 24 -2.51 -7.46 10.02
C MET A 24 -2.48 -7.83 8.53
N ARG A 25 -2.98 -9.00 8.16
CA ARG A 25 -3.08 -9.41 6.74
C ARG A 25 -3.95 -8.45 5.95
N ARG A 26 -5.11 -8.07 6.48
CA ARG A 26 -6.01 -7.10 5.84
C ARG A 26 -5.34 -5.73 5.71
N THR A 27 -4.65 -5.29 6.75
CA THR A 27 -3.94 -4.01 6.76
C THR A 27 -2.87 -3.96 5.67
N ALA A 28 -2.07 -5.02 5.54
CA ALA A 28 -1.03 -5.12 4.53
C ALA A 28 -1.58 -5.08 3.08
N ARG A 29 -2.84 -5.40 2.90
CA ARG A 29 -3.48 -5.42 1.57
C ARG A 29 -4.26 -4.14 1.27
N GLN A 30 -4.32 -3.20 2.20
CA GLN A 30 -5.01 -1.94 1.97
C GLN A 30 -4.22 -1.01 1.06
N GLN A 31 -4.95 -0.15 0.36
CA GLN A 31 -4.35 0.94 -0.38
C GLN A 31 -3.67 1.89 0.60
N VAL A 32 -2.52 2.43 0.21
CA VAL A 32 -1.79 3.41 1.03
C VAL A 32 -2.71 4.62 1.29
N PRO A 33 -2.88 5.03 2.56
CA PRO A 33 -3.64 6.24 2.85
C PRO A 33 -3.10 7.45 2.09
N GLY A 34 -3.99 8.19 1.43
CA GLY A 34 -3.60 9.32 0.60
C GLY A 34 -3.01 8.96 -0.77
N SER A 35 -3.09 7.70 -1.17
CA SER A 35 -2.62 7.24 -2.48
C SER A 35 -3.30 8.01 -3.62
N PRO A 36 -2.57 8.32 -4.71
CA PRO A 36 -3.17 8.97 -5.87
C PRO A 36 -4.32 8.14 -6.46
N GLN A 37 -5.40 8.82 -6.83
CA GLN A 37 -6.60 8.19 -7.39
C GLN A 37 -6.67 8.28 -8.90
N GLU A 38 -5.81 9.05 -9.51
CA GLU A 38 -5.78 9.29 -10.94
C GLU A 38 -4.40 9.72 -11.38
N PHE A 39 -4.01 9.36 -12.59
CA PHE A 39 -2.83 9.90 -13.26
C PHE A 39 -3.20 10.28 -14.68
N ARG A 40 -2.77 11.45 -15.13
CA ARG A 40 -3.02 11.94 -16.46
C ARG A 40 -1.75 12.55 -17.03
N ILE A 41 -1.40 12.16 -18.24
CA ILE A 41 -0.24 12.70 -18.95
C ILE A 41 -0.54 12.88 -20.42
N PHE A 42 0.01 13.93 -21.00
CA PHE A 42 -0.04 14.16 -22.42
C PHE A 42 1.28 13.69 -23.05
N TRP A 43 1.20 12.81 -24.02
CA TRP A 43 2.37 12.29 -24.72
C TRP A 43 2.12 12.29 -26.21
N ARG A 44 2.98 13.03 -26.95
CA ARG A 44 2.80 13.29 -28.38
C ARG A 44 1.42 13.91 -28.62
N ASP A 45 0.54 13.26 -29.33
CA ASP A 45 -0.79 13.79 -29.65
C ASP A 45 -1.91 13.10 -28.85
N ASP A 46 -1.55 12.34 -27.82
CA ASP A 46 -2.49 11.59 -27.01
C ASP A 46 -2.54 12.09 -25.57
N THR A 47 -3.75 12.10 -25.00
CA THR A 47 -3.94 12.24 -23.56
C THR A 47 -4.15 10.84 -22.98
N LEU A 48 -3.28 10.46 -22.06
CA LEU A 48 -3.27 9.13 -21.46
C LEU A 48 -3.70 9.25 -20.00
N VAL A 49 -4.61 8.36 -19.57
CA VAL A 49 -5.23 8.45 -18.25
C VAL A 49 -5.21 7.09 -17.57
N LEU A 50 -4.82 7.10 -16.29
CA LEU A 50 -5.07 5.99 -15.39
C LEU A 50 -6.13 6.49 -14.42
N ASP A 51 -7.38 6.10 -14.65
CA ASP A 51 -8.47 6.49 -13.78
C ASP A 51 -8.57 5.55 -12.57
N ARG A 52 -9.49 5.86 -11.66
CA ARG A 52 -9.67 5.08 -10.44
C ARG A 52 -9.97 3.60 -10.71
N GLY A 53 -10.80 3.33 -11.71
CA GLY A 53 -11.16 1.95 -12.10
C GLY A 53 -9.96 1.19 -12.62
N GLU A 54 -9.18 1.80 -13.50
CA GLU A 54 -7.98 1.19 -14.07
C GLU A 54 -6.92 0.95 -13.00
N LEU A 55 -6.67 1.93 -12.14
CA LEU A 55 -5.72 1.76 -11.03
C LEU A 55 -6.16 0.65 -10.09
N GLY A 56 -7.46 0.54 -9.81
CA GLY A 56 -7.99 -0.56 -9.02
C GLY A 56 -7.76 -1.93 -9.66
N ARG A 57 -7.96 -2.02 -10.97
CA ARG A 57 -7.70 -3.25 -11.74
C ARG A 57 -6.22 -3.65 -11.69
N LEU A 58 -5.33 -2.69 -11.91
CA LEU A 58 -3.88 -2.93 -11.86
C LEU A 58 -3.45 -3.36 -10.45
N ARG A 59 -4.00 -2.71 -9.43
CA ARG A 59 -3.72 -3.05 -8.04
C ARG A 59 -4.13 -4.50 -7.72
N ARG A 60 -5.34 -4.89 -8.11
CA ARG A 60 -5.81 -6.27 -7.89
C ARG A 60 -4.91 -7.28 -8.59
N ASN A 61 -4.47 -6.98 -9.80
CA ASN A 61 -3.56 -7.85 -10.53
C ASN A 61 -2.23 -8.02 -9.77
N LEU A 62 -1.61 -6.92 -9.34
CA LEU A 62 -0.36 -6.96 -8.59
C LEU A 62 -0.52 -7.75 -7.28
N MET A 63 -1.60 -7.51 -6.55
CA MET A 63 -1.86 -8.22 -5.28
C MET A 63 -2.12 -9.72 -5.49
N SER A 64 -2.64 -10.12 -6.63
CA SER A 64 -2.87 -11.54 -6.95
C SER A 64 -1.57 -12.29 -7.25
N GLN A 65 -0.49 -11.58 -7.56
CA GLN A 65 0.80 -12.19 -7.93
C GLN A 65 1.70 -12.49 -6.73
N GLY A 66 1.35 -12.00 -5.55
CA GLY A 66 2.12 -12.24 -4.34
C GLY A 66 2.12 -11.06 -3.40
N ARG A 67 3.08 -11.08 -2.48
CA ARG A 67 3.19 -10.05 -1.44
C ARG A 67 3.52 -8.69 -2.03
N ARG A 68 2.96 -7.67 -1.42
CA ARG A 68 2.96 -6.29 -1.92
C ARG A 68 4.36 -5.77 -2.30
N ASN A 69 5.32 -5.85 -1.39
CA ASN A 69 6.65 -5.30 -1.65
C ASN A 69 7.41 -6.07 -2.74
N ARG A 70 7.08 -7.34 -2.92
CA ARG A 70 7.70 -8.17 -3.96
C ARG A 70 7.26 -7.77 -5.36
N GLN A 71 6.18 -7.02 -5.48
CA GLN A 71 5.66 -6.56 -6.78
C GLN A 71 6.32 -5.27 -7.29
N LEU A 72 7.13 -4.60 -6.47
CA LEU A 72 7.76 -3.32 -6.84
C LEU A 72 8.43 -3.33 -8.23
N PRO A 73 9.21 -4.36 -8.61
CA PRO A 73 9.84 -4.37 -9.93
C PRO A 73 8.87 -4.41 -11.11
N ARG A 74 7.61 -4.78 -10.88
CA ARG A 74 6.59 -4.92 -11.93
C ARG A 74 5.70 -3.69 -12.09
N VAL A 75 5.73 -2.77 -11.13
CA VAL A 75 4.78 -1.66 -11.07
C VAL A 75 4.90 -0.75 -12.29
N ALA A 76 6.09 -0.26 -12.58
CA ALA A 76 6.30 0.65 -13.71
C ALA A 76 5.89 0.01 -15.03
N SER A 77 6.25 -1.25 -15.25
CA SER A 77 5.90 -1.98 -16.46
C SER A 77 4.38 -2.10 -16.64
N MET A 78 3.65 -2.40 -15.57
CA MET A 78 2.20 -2.53 -15.64
C MET A 78 1.51 -1.19 -15.92
N LEU A 79 1.99 -0.11 -15.29
CA LEU A 79 1.49 1.23 -15.54
C LEU A 79 1.75 1.64 -17.00
N LEU A 80 2.95 1.39 -17.49
CA LEU A 80 3.33 1.70 -18.86
C LEU A 80 2.52 0.88 -19.87
N ASP A 81 2.26 -0.39 -19.59
CA ASP A 81 1.41 -1.23 -20.46
C ASP A 81 0.00 -0.63 -20.62
N SER A 82 -0.58 -0.20 -19.50
CA SER A 82 -1.91 0.39 -19.53
C SER A 82 -1.95 1.71 -20.30
N LEU A 83 -0.94 2.56 -20.08
CA LEU A 83 -0.83 3.84 -20.79
C LEU A 83 -0.57 3.63 -22.28
N TRP A 84 0.34 2.73 -22.65
CA TRP A 84 0.66 2.46 -24.05
C TRP A 84 -0.56 1.99 -24.85
N ARG A 85 -1.42 1.21 -24.26
CA ARG A 85 -2.65 0.75 -24.94
C ARG A 85 -3.56 1.89 -25.37
N GLN A 86 -3.41 3.06 -24.76
CA GLN A 86 -4.20 4.25 -25.08
C GLN A 86 -3.57 5.12 -26.17
N VAL A 87 -2.32 4.85 -26.56
CA VAL A 87 -1.65 5.59 -27.62
C VAL A 87 -2.27 5.21 -28.96
N ARG A 88 -2.94 6.17 -29.58
CA ARG A 88 -3.67 5.96 -30.84
C ARG A 88 -3.19 6.84 -31.96
N SER A 89 -2.50 7.94 -31.66
CA SER A 89 -1.98 8.84 -32.69
C SER A 89 -0.94 8.13 -33.54
N GLU A 90 -0.90 8.47 -34.83
CA GLU A 90 0.08 7.95 -35.78
C GLU A 90 1.50 8.32 -35.30
N ARG A 91 1.70 9.57 -34.93
CA ARG A 91 3.00 10.04 -34.41
C ARG A 91 3.48 9.27 -33.19
N GLY A 92 2.57 9.01 -32.27
CA GLY A 92 2.89 8.22 -31.08
C GLY A 92 3.22 6.79 -31.41
N ARG A 93 2.43 6.15 -32.25
CA ARG A 93 2.67 4.77 -32.69
C ARG A 93 3.98 4.63 -33.46
N ASP A 94 4.30 5.59 -34.30
CA ASP A 94 5.53 5.58 -35.09
C ASP A 94 6.78 5.72 -34.22
N ARG A 95 6.69 6.43 -33.10
CA ARG A 95 7.81 6.53 -32.14
C ARG A 95 8.10 5.19 -31.48
N GLY A 96 7.07 4.36 -31.28
CA GLY A 96 7.22 3.01 -30.77
C GLY A 96 7.23 2.91 -29.26
N ARG A 97 7.05 1.67 -28.78
CA ARG A 97 6.96 1.36 -27.36
C ARG A 97 8.22 1.70 -26.58
N GLU A 98 9.38 1.43 -27.14
CA GLU A 98 10.64 1.68 -26.46
C GLU A 98 10.86 3.16 -26.17
N ALA A 99 10.63 4.01 -27.17
CA ALA A 99 10.72 5.46 -27.00
C ALA A 99 9.70 5.97 -25.99
N PHE A 100 8.48 5.41 -26.01
CA PHE A 100 7.45 5.72 -25.02
C PHE A 100 7.91 5.39 -23.62
N ASN A 101 8.43 4.18 -23.38
CA ASN A 101 8.92 3.76 -22.08
C ASN A 101 10.04 4.70 -21.59
N ASP A 102 11.01 5.01 -22.44
CA ASP A 102 12.12 5.88 -22.08
C ASP A 102 11.64 7.29 -21.69
N ASP A 103 10.70 7.83 -22.47
CA ASP A 103 10.14 9.17 -22.20
C ASP A 103 9.39 9.18 -20.86
N LEU A 104 8.54 8.20 -20.59
CA LEU A 104 7.76 8.15 -19.37
C LEU A 104 8.65 7.93 -18.14
N LEU A 105 9.60 7.02 -18.23
CA LEU A 105 10.54 6.74 -17.14
C LEU A 105 11.47 7.93 -16.85
N SER A 106 11.65 8.83 -17.82
CA SER A 106 12.42 10.06 -17.65
C SER A 106 11.55 11.24 -17.22
N THR A 107 10.24 11.08 -17.15
CA THR A 107 9.31 12.13 -16.75
C THR A 107 9.08 12.08 -15.25
N GLN A 108 9.44 13.16 -14.56
CA GLN A 108 9.37 13.21 -13.09
C GLN A 108 7.94 12.95 -12.58
N ARG A 109 6.93 13.51 -13.25
CA ARG A 109 5.53 13.31 -12.85
C ARG A 109 5.13 11.82 -12.83
N PHE A 110 5.58 11.06 -13.84
CA PHE A 110 5.29 9.62 -13.88
C PHE A 110 6.01 8.87 -12.76
N VAL A 111 7.29 9.16 -12.56
CA VAL A 111 8.09 8.51 -11.51
C VAL A 111 7.52 8.82 -10.13
N ASP A 112 7.17 10.08 -9.88
CA ASP A 112 6.57 10.49 -8.60
C ASP A 112 5.22 9.81 -8.37
N PHE A 113 4.41 9.71 -9.42
CA PHE A 113 3.13 9.02 -9.33
C PHE A 113 3.33 7.53 -8.99
N ALA A 114 4.21 6.85 -9.69
CA ALA A 114 4.45 5.42 -9.47
C ALA A 114 4.92 5.14 -8.04
N LEU A 115 5.83 5.97 -7.53
CA LEU A 115 6.32 5.85 -6.16
C LEU A 115 5.25 6.18 -5.12
N ALA A 116 4.38 7.16 -5.40
CA ALA A 116 3.29 7.50 -4.49
C ALA A 116 2.19 6.45 -4.48
N TRP A 117 1.93 5.83 -5.62
CA TRP A 117 0.88 4.82 -5.76
C TRP A 117 1.30 3.46 -5.20
N TRP A 118 2.57 3.08 -5.35
CA TRP A 118 3.11 1.80 -4.86
C TRP A 118 4.48 2.00 -4.23
N PRO A 119 4.55 2.70 -3.08
CA PRO A 119 5.83 2.86 -2.40
C PRO A 119 6.28 1.56 -1.76
N PRO A 120 7.58 1.37 -1.53
CA PRO A 120 8.02 0.32 -0.63
C PRO A 120 7.47 0.60 0.77
N LEU A 121 6.94 -0.42 1.44
CA LEU A 121 6.31 -0.26 2.74
C LEU A 121 7.09 -0.95 3.83
N GLU A 122 7.29 -0.25 4.93
CA GLU A 122 7.84 -0.81 6.15
C GLU A 122 6.73 -1.11 7.15
N ALA A 123 6.88 -2.20 7.89
CA ALA A 123 5.86 -2.65 8.84
C ALA A 123 5.51 -1.59 9.88
N SER A 124 6.50 -0.83 10.35
CA SER A 124 6.27 0.22 11.35
C SER A 124 5.37 1.34 10.81
N ASP A 125 5.54 1.72 9.54
CA ASP A 125 4.70 2.74 8.92
C ASP A 125 3.27 2.23 8.74
N VAL A 126 3.13 0.97 8.32
CA VAL A 126 1.82 0.33 8.12
C VAL A 126 1.09 0.16 9.44
N LEU A 127 1.79 -0.23 10.51
CA LEU A 127 1.18 -0.28 11.84
C LEU A 127 0.65 1.10 12.25
N GLY A 128 1.35 2.16 11.88
CA GLY A 128 0.93 3.54 12.12
C GLY A 128 -0.40 3.92 11.48
N TRP A 129 -0.79 3.27 10.39
CA TRP A 129 -2.10 3.51 9.77
C TRP A 129 -3.26 3.14 10.70
N LEU A 130 -3.05 2.17 11.58
CA LEU A 130 -4.06 1.70 12.53
C LEU A 130 -4.33 2.69 13.67
N ARG A 131 -3.54 3.76 13.77
CA ARG A 131 -3.81 4.86 14.71
C ARG A 131 -5.06 5.65 14.34
N ASP A 132 -5.46 5.61 13.08
CA ASP A 132 -6.73 6.19 12.64
C ASP A 132 -7.87 5.21 12.99
N PRO A 133 -8.78 5.60 13.89
CA PRO A 133 -9.88 4.72 14.32
C PRO A 133 -10.79 4.27 13.17
N GLU A 134 -10.99 5.08 12.16
CA GLU A 134 -11.80 4.72 11.00
C GLU A 134 -11.12 3.64 10.17
N PHE A 135 -9.81 3.77 9.97
CA PHE A 135 -9.02 2.76 9.28
C PHE A 135 -9.06 1.42 10.06
N LEU A 136 -8.82 1.47 11.37
CA LEU A 136 -8.87 0.30 12.24
C LEU A 136 -10.24 -0.38 12.18
N ALA A 137 -11.32 0.38 12.23
CA ALA A 137 -12.67 -0.16 12.15
C ALA A 137 -12.90 -0.91 10.83
N ARG A 138 -12.41 -0.35 9.74
CA ARG A 138 -12.56 -0.93 8.40
C ARG A 138 -11.86 -2.28 8.27
N VAL A 139 -10.60 -2.37 8.69
CA VAL A 139 -9.82 -3.60 8.59
C VAL A 139 -10.17 -4.64 9.65
N SER A 140 -10.84 -4.21 10.72
CA SER A 140 -11.25 -5.07 11.83
C SER A 140 -12.69 -5.56 11.74
N GLU A 141 -13.45 -5.11 10.74
CA GLU A 141 -14.87 -5.45 10.60
C GLU A 141 -15.07 -6.97 10.58
N GLY A 142 -15.95 -7.45 11.46
CA GLY A 142 -16.24 -8.87 11.60
C GLY A 142 -15.13 -9.68 12.28
N VAL A 143 -14.03 -9.05 12.70
CA VAL A 143 -12.89 -9.73 13.36
C VAL A 143 -12.76 -9.29 14.81
N LEU A 144 -12.76 -8.00 15.06
CA LEU A 144 -12.64 -7.43 16.41
C LEU A 144 -13.95 -6.75 16.81
N SER A 145 -14.30 -6.88 18.10
CA SER A 145 -15.42 -6.14 18.68
C SER A 145 -15.11 -4.66 18.76
N ALA A 146 -16.16 -3.83 18.91
CA ALA A 146 -15.98 -2.38 19.12
C ALA A 146 -15.17 -2.11 20.39
N GLU A 147 -15.34 -2.91 21.43
CA GLU A 147 -14.58 -2.80 22.68
C GLU A 147 -13.10 -3.06 22.46
N ASP A 148 -12.75 -4.13 21.73
CA ASP A 148 -11.37 -4.45 21.41
C ASP A 148 -10.71 -3.36 20.57
N GLN A 149 -11.44 -2.83 19.58
CA GLN A 149 -10.97 -1.73 18.75
C GLN A 149 -10.68 -0.47 19.59
N LEU A 150 -11.52 -0.19 20.58
CA LEU A 150 -11.31 0.96 21.46
C LEU A 150 -10.06 0.80 22.32
N LEU A 151 -9.80 -0.41 22.81
CA LEU A 151 -8.58 -0.72 23.57
C LEU A 151 -7.32 -0.49 22.71
N LEU A 152 -7.35 -0.92 21.45
CA LEU A 152 -6.25 -0.70 20.51
C LEU A 152 -6.04 0.79 20.21
N THR A 153 -7.14 1.51 19.99
CA THR A 153 -7.09 2.96 19.74
C THR A 153 -6.39 3.70 20.86
N LYS A 154 -6.68 3.34 22.10
CA LYS A 154 -6.03 3.94 23.27
C LYS A 154 -4.54 3.62 23.30
N SER A 155 -4.16 2.37 23.00
CA SER A 155 -2.76 1.96 23.00
C SER A 155 -1.96 2.62 21.88
N TRP A 156 -2.57 2.80 20.72
CA TRP A 156 -1.93 3.35 19.52
C TRP A 156 -2.18 4.85 19.35
N ALA A 157 -2.60 5.53 20.39
CA ALA A 157 -2.81 6.97 20.34
C ALA A 157 -1.56 7.68 19.80
N GLU A 158 -1.78 8.81 19.12
CA GLU A 158 -0.69 9.61 18.55
C GLU A 158 0.37 9.89 19.61
N ALA A 159 1.63 9.78 19.22
CA ALA A 159 2.80 9.97 20.09
C ALA A 159 3.03 8.86 21.12
N ALA A 160 2.18 7.85 21.24
CA ALA A 160 2.46 6.72 22.11
C ALA A 160 3.61 5.88 21.54
N PRO A 161 4.63 5.51 22.35
CA PRO A 161 5.68 4.63 21.86
C PRO A 161 5.16 3.21 21.63
N LEU A 162 5.85 2.45 20.79
CA LEU A 162 5.53 1.03 20.59
C LEU A 162 5.70 0.25 21.88
N SER A 163 4.80 -0.70 22.11
CA SER A 163 4.89 -1.63 23.23
C SER A 163 5.57 -2.92 22.82
N ILE A 164 5.95 -3.71 23.82
CA ILE A 164 6.52 -5.05 23.58
C ILE A 164 5.48 -5.93 22.85
N GLU A 165 4.22 -5.75 23.17
CA GLU A 165 3.12 -6.50 22.54
C GLU A 165 2.88 -6.10 21.08
N ASP A 166 3.43 -4.98 20.62
CA ASP A 166 3.39 -4.60 19.21
C ASP A 166 4.40 -5.38 18.36
N VAL A 167 5.45 -5.93 18.95
CA VAL A 167 6.54 -6.59 18.21
C VAL A 167 6.05 -7.77 17.38
N PRO A 168 5.23 -8.70 17.89
CA PRO A 168 4.67 -9.77 17.06
C PRO A 168 3.79 -9.27 15.93
N LEU A 169 3.10 -8.14 16.10
CA LEU A 169 2.28 -7.53 15.05
C LEU A 169 3.15 -6.98 13.93
N LEU A 170 4.27 -6.37 14.27
CA LEU A 170 5.25 -5.93 13.27
C LEU A 170 5.79 -7.10 12.47
N ASP A 171 6.06 -8.23 13.11
CA ASP A 171 6.54 -9.43 12.44
C ASP A 171 5.50 -9.98 11.47
N GLU A 172 4.22 -10.00 11.87
CA GLU A 172 3.12 -10.38 10.99
C GLU A 172 3.01 -9.46 9.78
N LEU A 173 3.14 -8.16 9.99
CA LEU A 173 3.11 -7.18 8.90
C LEU A 173 4.30 -7.36 7.95
N ARG A 174 5.51 -7.56 8.47
CA ARG A 174 6.69 -7.84 7.63
C ARG A 174 6.47 -9.05 6.75
N TYR A 175 5.93 -10.11 7.33
CA TYR A 175 5.62 -11.32 6.58
C TYR A 175 4.58 -11.06 5.49
N ALA A 176 3.50 -10.36 5.83
CA ALA A 176 2.41 -10.08 4.89
C ALA A 176 2.82 -9.13 3.76
N LEU A 177 3.64 -8.13 4.07
CA LEU A 177 4.13 -7.17 3.08
C LEU A 177 5.20 -7.77 2.15
N GLY A 178 6.01 -8.67 2.67
CA GLY A 178 7.18 -9.21 1.98
C GLY A 178 8.36 -8.24 2.02
N ASP A 179 9.54 -8.77 1.74
CA ASP A 179 10.76 -7.97 1.68
C ASP A 179 10.77 -7.11 0.42
N VAL A 180 11.31 -5.90 0.55
CA VAL A 180 11.56 -5.04 -0.58
C VAL A 180 12.70 -5.63 -1.40
N PRO A 181 12.52 -5.89 -2.71
CA PRO A 181 13.59 -6.40 -3.55
C PRO A 181 14.79 -5.45 -3.59
N ALA A 182 15.98 -6.02 -3.62
CA ALA A 182 17.23 -5.27 -3.69
C ALA A 182 17.39 -4.55 -5.04
#